data_bb008725d67024a55416edc58ae89d56
#
_entry.id   bb008725d67024a55416edc58ae89d56
#
_cell.length_a   1.000
_cell.length_b   1.000
_cell.length_c   1.000
_cell.angle_alpha   90.00
_cell.angle_beta   90.00
_cell.angle_gamma   90.00
#
_symmetry.space_group_name_H-M   'P 1'
#
loop_
_entity.id
_entity.type
_entity.pdbx_description
1 polymer ?
#
loop_
_entity_poly.entity_id
_entity_poly.type
_entity_poly.pdbx_seq_one_letter_code
_entity_poly.pdbx_strand_id
1 'polypeptide(L)'
;MTSSIECKNFLRSLQLLNLLIKIGVQNLILCPGSRSAPLAIAAGELSKLGLVNIFNSIDERSAGFHSLGISAASGNLSLVITTSGTAVSNLLPAAVEADRSCKGIIFLTADRPLRLKDCGANQTVNQEDFLSSVCRKVLSTNLNGLHETQENEILNLVRITEKQISTFPGPIHLNIPIDKPLNISFLNKKNVLEVFERIYLKKKYIFQEVEIKSDKNKFLEISKSLNLDESGIILVGPYQGSINDLTSFNKSLERLQEITGWPVFADPVSGVYSDLRGLVVNWELVLRKNKNSINCHQLLRLGPMSSSNDLEKFLINFEGIQILIKEKNYRKLDPIKKSFEYDFGLLNFTTLLLEELSINEKNKKSLTPMALDLIEQGEQIKDILKEKIIQDNQITEYMLANLVPKLWPAENPIMLSASSPIRDWLTFSENCTLTRNCFSFRGASGIDGTLSLALGISRIKNPLLLVTGDLAFIHDINGWLIENSIDMNLTILLINNNGGNIFNRIYKKNLKEDELKKLFLMPKEINWPKLAEGYQVNFKSVANFKKLREAFDWSISIQKSVIIKVDIDPENEIFEKNALLEKIIGS
;
A
#
# COMPACT_ATOMS: atom_id res chain seq x y z
N MET A 1 26.27 -4.86 -38.55
CA MET A 1 26.76 -4.10 -37.40
C MET A 1 26.11 -4.45 -36.06
N THR A 2 24.99 -5.15 -36.03
CA THR A 2 24.29 -5.58 -34.77
C THR A 2 24.42 -7.09 -34.50
N SER A 3 25.46 -7.74 -35.03
CA SER A 3 25.57 -9.22 -34.96
C SER A 3 26.23 -9.74 -33.67
N SER A 4 26.99 -8.90 -32.95
CA SER A 4 27.64 -9.33 -31.72
C SER A 4 26.67 -9.49 -30.54
N ILE A 5 27.01 -10.34 -29.60
CA ILE A 5 26.15 -10.68 -28.43
C ILE A 5 25.85 -9.43 -27.61
N GLU A 6 26.83 -8.56 -27.34
CA GLU A 6 26.63 -7.33 -26.58
C GLU A 6 25.70 -6.35 -27.27
N CYS A 7 25.78 -6.21 -28.60
CA CYS A 7 24.86 -5.38 -29.37
C CYS A 7 23.43 -5.89 -29.32
N LYS A 8 23.24 -7.22 -29.46
CA LYS A 8 21.93 -7.85 -29.36
C LYS A 8 21.36 -7.76 -27.94
N ASN A 9 22.15 -8.02 -26.90
CA ASN A 9 21.73 -7.86 -25.51
C ASN A 9 21.22 -6.43 -25.26
N PHE A 10 21.95 -5.42 -25.71
CA PHE A 10 21.56 -4.02 -25.53
C PHE A 10 20.31 -3.65 -26.34
N LEU A 11 20.22 -4.05 -27.60
CA LEU A 11 19.04 -3.80 -28.43
C LEU A 11 17.80 -4.46 -27.86
N ARG A 12 17.88 -5.72 -27.41
CA ARG A 12 16.76 -6.43 -26.79
C ARG A 12 16.35 -5.82 -25.45
N SER A 13 17.32 -5.33 -24.67
CA SER A 13 17.04 -4.57 -23.44
C SER A 13 16.26 -3.27 -23.73
N LEU A 14 16.66 -2.51 -24.75
CA LEU A 14 15.93 -1.31 -25.20
C LEU A 14 14.51 -1.65 -25.64
N GLN A 15 14.33 -2.73 -26.42
CA GLN A 15 13.01 -3.16 -26.89
C GLN A 15 12.11 -3.57 -25.72
N LEU A 16 12.59 -4.37 -24.79
CA LEU A 16 11.85 -4.83 -23.63
C LEU A 16 11.40 -3.64 -22.78
N LEU A 17 12.33 -2.78 -22.38
CA LEU A 17 12.03 -1.60 -21.55
C LEU A 17 11.08 -0.61 -22.26
N ASN A 18 11.28 -0.34 -23.55
CA ASN A 18 10.38 0.50 -24.32
C ASN A 18 8.94 -0.04 -24.36
N LEU A 19 8.77 -1.36 -24.48
CA LEU A 19 7.45 -1.98 -24.46
C LEU A 19 6.83 -1.93 -23.05
N LEU A 20 7.62 -2.11 -21.98
CA LEU A 20 7.14 -1.95 -20.60
C LEU A 20 6.73 -0.50 -20.30
N ILE A 21 7.44 0.49 -20.84
CA ILE A 21 7.06 1.90 -20.76
C ILE A 21 5.71 2.13 -21.49
N LYS A 22 5.51 1.51 -22.64
CA LYS A 22 4.25 1.66 -23.41
C LYS A 22 3.03 1.05 -22.74
N ILE A 23 3.19 0.09 -21.84
CA ILE A 23 2.11 -0.44 -21.00
C ILE A 23 1.95 0.29 -19.67
N GLY A 24 2.64 1.42 -19.46
CA GLY A 24 2.42 2.31 -18.32
C GLY A 24 3.53 2.35 -17.25
N VAL A 25 4.70 1.76 -17.48
CA VAL A 25 5.85 1.93 -16.57
C VAL A 25 6.44 3.33 -16.75
N GLN A 26 6.32 4.17 -15.72
CA GLN A 26 6.86 5.54 -15.73
C GLN A 26 8.08 5.71 -14.81
N ASN A 27 8.20 4.85 -13.81
CA ASN A 27 9.25 4.92 -12.80
C ASN A 27 9.94 3.56 -12.66
N LEU A 28 11.27 3.61 -12.55
CA LEU A 28 12.15 2.47 -12.49
C LEU A 28 13.14 2.64 -11.33
N ILE A 29 13.23 1.63 -10.47
CA ILE A 29 14.24 1.58 -9.43
C ILE A 29 15.36 0.62 -9.89
N LEU A 30 16.58 1.14 -9.94
CA LEU A 30 17.73 0.38 -10.40
C LEU A 30 18.63 -0.03 -9.23
N CYS A 31 18.78 -1.34 -9.03
CA CYS A 31 19.79 -1.90 -8.16
C CYS A 31 20.96 -2.39 -9.02
N PRO A 32 22.14 -1.75 -8.93
CA PRO A 32 23.22 -2.00 -9.86
C PRO A 32 23.86 -3.38 -9.69
N GLY A 33 24.24 -4.00 -10.80
CA GLY A 33 24.98 -5.24 -10.80
C GLY A 33 25.52 -5.60 -12.19
N SER A 34 26.58 -6.37 -12.25
CA SER A 34 27.25 -6.67 -13.51
C SER A 34 26.33 -7.38 -14.52
N ARG A 35 25.54 -8.36 -14.05
CA ARG A 35 24.65 -9.14 -14.96
C ARG A 35 23.51 -8.29 -15.53
N SER A 36 23.04 -7.31 -14.80
CA SER A 36 21.97 -6.40 -15.26
C SER A 36 22.50 -5.21 -16.09
N ALA A 37 23.81 -5.11 -16.36
CA ALA A 37 24.40 -3.98 -17.08
C ALA A 37 23.71 -3.65 -18.42
N PRO A 38 23.37 -4.60 -19.30
CA PRO A 38 22.65 -4.27 -20.55
C PRO A 38 21.29 -3.62 -20.30
N LEU A 39 20.53 -4.06 -19.28
CA LEU A 39 19.26 -3.47 -18.87
C LEU A 39 19.46 -2.07 -18.27
N ALA A 40 20.46 -1.92 -17.40
CA ALA A 40 20.78 -0.63 -16.76
C ALA A 40 21.19 0.44 -17.77
N ILE A 41 22.06 0.08 -18.73
CA ILE A 41 22.50 0.99 -19.80
C ILE A 41 21.31 1.37 -20.70
N ALA A 42 20.45 0.41 -21.06
CA ALA A 42 19.26 0.67 -21.85
C ALA A 42 18.27 1.58 -21.12
N ALA A 43 18.03 1.36 -19.84
CA ALA A 43 17.22 2.24 -19.00
C ALA A 43 17.76 3.67 -18.97
N GLY A 44 19.09 3.83 -18.79
CA GLY A 44 19.77 5.13 -18.81
C GLY A 44 19.57 5.88 -20.12
N GLU A 45 19.65 5.22 -21.27
CA GLU A 45 19.41 5.88 -22.56
C GLU A 45 17.92 6.26 -22.74
N LEU A 46 16.96 5.41 -22.32
CA LEU A 46 15.54 5.74 -22.36
C LEU A 46 15.18 6.90 -21.40
N SER A 47 15.84 6.99 -20.28
CA SER A 47 15.67 8.11 -19.34
C SER A 47 16.20 9.43 -19.92
N LYS A 48 17.33 9.42 -20.62
CA LYS A 48 17.84 10.61 -21.35
C LYS A 48 16.86 11.11 -22.41
N LEU A 49 16.06 10.21 -22.99
CA LEU A 49 14.98 10.56 -23.90
C LEU A 49 13.69 11.04 -23.18
N GLY A 50 13.70 11.12 -21.86
CA GLY A 50 12.56 11.55 -21.06
C GLY A 50 11.40 10.54 -20.99
N LEU A 51 11.65 9.27 -21.33
CA LEU A 51 10.61 8.24 -21.42
C LEU A 51 10.32 7.53 -20.09
N VAL A 52 11.28 7.53 -19.15
CA VAL A 52 11.17 6.89 -17.83
C VAL A 52 12.04 7.62 -16.81
N ASN A 53 11.57 7.71 -15.57
CA ASN A 53 12.36 8.18 -14.44
C ASN A 53 13.14 7.02 -13.83
N ILE A 54 14.41 7.24 -13.49
CA ILE A 54 15.27 6.24 -12.83
C ILE A 54 15.66 6.75 -11.45
N PHE A 55 15.59 5.85 -10.46
CA PHE A 55 16.08 6.07 -9.11
C PHE A 55 16.98 4.90 -8.70
N ASN A 56 18.16 5.19 -8.18
CA ASN A 56 19.11 4.15 -7.78
C ASN A 56 18.89 3.74 -6.32
N SER A 57 19.09 2.46 -6.03
CA SER A 57 19.10 1.91 -4.69
C SER A 57 20.15 0.82 -4.58
N ILE A 58 20.86 0.76 -3.44
CA ILE A 58 21.81 -0.32 -3.17
C ILE A 58 21.20 -1.48 -2.38
N ASP A 59 20.02 -1.30 -1.78
CA ASP A 59 19.27 -2.30 -1.05
C ASP A 59 18.04 -2.70 -1.87
N GLU A 60 17.99 -3.94 -2.34
CA GLU A 60 16.91 -4.45 -3.20
C GLU A 60 15.58 -4.57 -2.45
N ARG A 61 15.59 -4.85 -1.16
CA ARG A 61 14.38 -4.85 -0.33
C ARG A 61 13.77 -3.46 -0.29
N SER A 62 14.58 -2.45 0.01
CA SER A 62 14.16 -1.04 -0.02
C SER A 62 13.67 -0.62 -1.40
N ALA A 63 14.36 -1.06 -2.47
CA ALA A 63 13.95 -0.80 -3.85
C ALA A 63 12.56 -1.37 -4.16
N GLY A 64 12.29 -2.60 -3.71
CA GLY A 64 11.00 -3.25 -3.88
C GLY A 64 9.85 -2.47 -3.22
N PHE A 65 10.02 -2.07 -1.96
CA PHE A 65 9.01 -1.29 -1.23
C PHE A 65 8.88 0.14 -1.77
N HIS A 66 9.97 0.77 -2.19
CA HIS A 66 9.93 2.09 -2.83
C HIS A 66 9.11 2.06 -4.12
N SER A 67 9.37 1.06 -4.96
CA SER A 67 8.60 0.81 -6.18
C SER A 67 7.11 0.57 -5.88
N LEU A 68 6.80 -0.21 -4.84
CA LEU A 68 5.44 -0.43 -4.38
C LEU A 68 4.75 0.87 -3.94
N GLY A 69 5.46 1.74 -3.22
CA GLY A 69 4.96 3.06 -2.81
C GLY A 69 4.61 3.94 -4.00
N ILE A 70 5.47 3.98 -5.00
CA ILE A 70 5.21 4.69 -6.26
C ILE A 70 3.95 4.16 -6.94
N SER A 71 3.84 2.84 -7.09
CA SER A 71 2.66 2.22 -7.72
C SER A 71 1.37 2.50 -6.93
N ALA A 72 1.40 2.40 -5.60
CA ALA A 72 0.25 2.66 -4.75
C ALA A 72 -0.25 4.11 -4.84
N ALA A 73 0.68 5.08 -4.95
CA ALA A 73 0.36 6.50 -4.97
C ALA A 73 0.00 7.05 -6.36
N SER A 74 0.56 6.47 -7.43
CA SER A 74 0.30 6.91 -8.80
C SER A 74 -0.83 6.15 -9.49
N GLY A 75 -1.13 4.92 -9.06
CA GLY A 75 -2.00 3.98 -9.79
C GLY A 75 -1.36 3.39 -11.05
N ASN A 76 -0.10 3.74 -11.35
CA ASN A 76 0.64 3.27 -12.52
C ASN A 76 1.59 2.13 -12.15
N LEU A 77 2.08 1.43 -13.18
CA LEU A 77 3.09 0.40 -13.01
C LEU A 77 4.43 1.01 -12.63
N SER A 78 5.13 0.36 -11.72
CA SER A 78 6.52 0.63 -11.40
C SER A 78 7.38 -0.61 -11.62
N LEU A 79 8.67 -0.42 -11.82
CA LEU A 79 9.61 -1.45 -12.23
C LEU A 79 10.84 -1.45 -11.30
N VAL A 80 11.30 -2.62 -10.89
CA VAL A 80 12.60 -2.77 -10.22
C VAL A 80 13.52 -3.61 -11.09
N ILE A 81 14.72 -3.10 -11.38
CA ILE A 81 15.78 -3.88 -12.06
C ILE A 81 16.81 -4.32 -11.03
N THR A 82 17.10 -5.62 -10.98
CA THR A 82 18.18 -6.16 -10.14
C THR A 82 19.11 -7.08 -10.93
N THR A 83 20.28 -7.36 -10.33
CA THR A 83 21.14 -8.45 -10.77
C THR A 83 20.61 -9.79 -10.28
N SER A 84 21.34 -10.88 -10.50
CA SER A 84 20.97 -12.24 -10.10
C SER A 84 21.39 -12.58 -8.67
N GLY A 85 20.91 -13.72 -8.18
CA GLY A 85 21.30 -14.26 -6.88
C GLY A 85 20.44 -13.72 -5.74
N THR A 86 21.05 -13.40 -4.61
CA THR A 86 20.35 -12.91 -3.40
C THR A 86 19.64 -11.57 -3.60
N ALA A 87 20.04 -10.78 -4.57
CA ALA A 87 19.32 -9.57 -4.99
C ALA A 87 17.84 -9.87 -5.26
N VAL A 88 17.55 -11.01 -5.91
CA VAL A 88 16.17 -11.41 -6.22
C VAL A 88 15.41 -11.85 -4.97
N SER A 89 16.03 -12.60 -4.06
CA SER A 89 15.38 -13.02 -2.82
C SER A 89 15.02 -11.86 -1.90
N ASN A 90 15.77 -10.77 -1.93
CA ASN A 90 15.48 -9.54 -1.19
C ASN A 90 14.20 -8.82 -1.67
N LEU A 91 13.71 -9.11 -2.86
CA LEU A 91 12.45 -8.56 -3.37
C LEU A 91 11.20 -9.25 -2.78
N LEU A 92 11.36 -10.44 -2.18
CA LEU A 92 10.24 -11.25 -1.70
C LEU A 92 9.32 -10.51 -0.72
N PRO A 93 9.79 -9.79 0.30
CA PRO A 93 8.91 -9.06 1.21
C PRO A 93 8.00 -8.05 0.50
N ALA A 94 8.56 -7.27 -0.42
CA ALA A 94 7.79 -6.31 -1.21
C ALA A 94 6.81 -7.01 -2.17
N ALA A 95 7.20 -8.15 -2.76
CA ALA A 95 6.33 -8.96 -3.60
C ALA A 95 5.13 -9.51 -2.81
N VAL A 96 5.35 -9.97 -1.57
CA VAL A 96 4.28 -10.42 -0.67
C VAL A 96 3.27 -9.30 -0.39
N GLU A 97 3.73 -8.11 -0.03
CA GLU A 97 2.84 -6.97 0.24
C GLU A 97 2.10 -6.54 -1.04
N ALA A 98 2.79 -6.48 -2.20
CA ALA A 98 2.18 -6.15 -3.49
C ALA A 98 1.09 -7.15 -3.89
N ASP A 99 1.34 -8.46 -3.69
CA ASP A 99 0.36 -9.52 -3.93
C ASP A 99 -0.88 -9.33 -3.05
N ARG A 100 -0.67 -9.12 -1.75
CA ARG A 100 -1.75 -9.02 -0.77
C ARG A 100 -2.55 -7.72 -0.90
N SER A 101 -1.93 -6.63 -1.33
CA SER A 101 -2.57 -5.33 -1.56
C SER A 101 -3.07 -5.12 -3.00
N CYS A 102 -2.91 -6.11 -3.89
CA CYS A 102 -3.33 -6.04 -5.31
C CYS A 102 -2.70 -4.87 -6.07
N LYS A 103 -1.40 -4.58 -5.84
CA LYS A 103 -0.69 -3.49 -6.52
C LYS A 103 0.21 -4.02 -7.63
N GLY A 104 0.11 -3.43 -8.81
CA GLY A 104 0.91 -3.79 -9.98
C GLY A 104 2.35 -3.33 -9.85
N ILE A 105 3.29 -4.28 -9.77
CA ILE A 105 4.74 -4.05 -9.76
C ILE A 105 5.44 -5.09 -10.63
N ILE A 106 6.50 -4.69 -11.32
CA ILE A 106 7.29 -5.57 -12.16
C ILE A 106 8.69 -5.71 -11.57
N PHE A 107 9.10 -6.93 -11.25
CA PHE A 107 10.46 -7.28 -10.89
C PHE A 107 11.18 -7.82 -12.12
N LEU A 108 12.09 -7.02 -12.69
CA LEU A 108 12.87 -7.35 -13.87
C LEU A 108 14.29 -7.75 -13.41
N THR A 109 14.55 -9.04 -13.34
CA THR A 109 15.79 -9.56 -12.78
C THR A 109 16.68 -10.17 -13.86
N ALA A 110 17.94 -9.78 -13.86
CA ALA A 110 18.92 -10.43 -14.74
C ALA A 110 19.32 -11.81 -14.18
N ASP A 111 19.50 -12.78 -15.07
CA ASP A 111 19.90 -14.15 -14.70
C ASP A 111 21.06 -14.66 -15.58
N ARG A 112 21.59 -15.82 -15.23
CA ARG A 112 22.51 -16.58 -16.08
C ARG A 112 21.74 -17.43 -17.09
N PRO A 113 22.32 -17.68 -18.27
CA PRO A 113 21.79 -18.69 -19.19
C PRO A 113 21.68 -20.08 -18.54
N LEU A 114 20.72 -20.87 -19.00
CA LEU A 114 20.40 -22.20 -18.44
C LEU A 114 21.64 -23.08 -18.30
N ARG A 115 22.57 -23.06 -19.26
CA ARG A 115 23.82 -23.85 -19.23
C ARG A 115 24.72 -23.55 -18.01
N LEU A 116 24.51 -22.44 -17.32
CA LEU A 116 25.26 -22.06 -16.13
C LEU A 116 24.49 -22.31 -14.82
N LYS A 117 23.28 -22.87 -14.89
CA LYS A 117 22.55 -23.32 -13.70
C LYS A 117 23.02 -24.71 -13.28
N ASP A 118 22.97 -24.98 -11.99
CA ASP A 118 23.31 -26.29 -11.35
C ASP A 118 24.73 -26.82 -11.66
N CYS A 119 25.66 -25.90 -11.99
CA CYS A 119 27.05 -26.26 -12.32
C CYS A 119 28.09 -25.50 -11.44
N GLY A 120 27.68 -24.91 -10.31
CA GLY A 120 28.58 -24.18 -9.43
C GLY A 120 29.00 -22.79 -9.98
N ALA A 121 28.37 -22.28 -11.03
CA ALA A 121 28.67 -20.96 -11.54
C ALA A 121 28.40 -19.89 -10.50
N ASN A 122 29.34 -18.93 -10.36
CA ASN A 122 29.27 -17.87 -9.34
C ASN A 122 27.97 -17.07 -9.41
N GLN A 123 27.34 -16.82 -8.24
CA GLN A 123 26.11 -16.05 -8.08
C GLN A 123 24.96 -16.55 -8.97
N THR A 124 24.82 -17.86 -9.09
CA THR A 124 23.78 -18.55 -9.87
C THR A 124 22.93 -19.41 -8.95
N VAL A 125 21.62 -19.20 -9.00
CA VAL A 125 20.60 -19.89 -8.20
C VAL A 125 19.33 -20.01 -9.02
N ASN A 126 18.37 -20.83 -8.60
CA ASN A 126 17.05 -20.91 -9.22
C ASN A 126 16.17 -19.75 -8.73
N GLN A 127 16.53 -18.55 -9.12
CA GLN A 127 15.93 -17.31 -8.62
C GLN A 127 14.48 -17.10 -9.07
N GLU A 128 14.04 -17.74 -10.12
CA GLU A 128 12.66 -17.79 -10.56
C GLU A 128 11.73 -18.38 -9.50
N ASP A 129 12.21 -19.32 -8.69
CA ASP A 129 11.43 -19.99 -7.65
C ASP A 129 11.22 -19.07 -6.44
N PHE A 130 12.13 -18.13 -6.17
CA PHE A 130 12.05 -17.26 -5.01
C PHE A 130 10.77 -16.41 -4.96
N LEU A 131 10.28 -15.98 -6.11
CA LEU A 131 9.10 -15.12 -6.21
C LEU A 131 7.86 -15.86 -6.76
N SER A 132 8.00 -17.14 -7.15
CA SER A 132 6.92 -17.91 -7.79
C SER A 132 5.70 -18.10 -6.90
N SER A 133 5.89 -18.14 -5.57
CA SER A 133 4.81 -18.33 -4.59
C SER A 133 3.91 -17.12 -4.42
N VAL A 134 4.35 -15.93 -4.85
CA VAL A 134 3.64 -14.66 -4.62
C VAL A 134 3.43 -13.84 -5.89
N CYS A 135 4.29 -13.98 -6.90
CA CYS A 135 4.07 -13.28 -8.17
C CYS A 135 2.92 -13.91 -8.96
N ARG A 136 2.09 -13.06 -9.56
CA ARG A 136 0.96 -13.48 -10.42
C ARG A 136 1.42 -14.30 -11.62
N LYS A 137 2.60 -13.98 -12.13
CA LYS A 137 3.31 -14.68 -13.18
C LYS A 137 4.82 -14.58 -12.95
N VAL A 138 5.51 -15.65 -13.29
CA VAL A 138 6.96 -15.67 -13.50
C VAL A 138 7.17 -15.96 -14.97
N LEU A 139 7.81 -15.07 -15.70
CA LEU A 139 8.03 -15.16 -17.14
C LEU A 139 9.53 -15.01 -17.44
N SER A 140 10.01 -15.68 -18.48
CA SER A 140 11.40 -15.59 -18.91
C SER A 140 11.48 -15.37 -20.42
N THR A 141 12.58 -14.76 -20.84
CA THR A 141 13.00 -14.74 -22.25
C THR A 141 13.68 -16.04 -22.62
N ASN A 142 14.33 -16.11 -23.80
CA ASN A 142 15.09 -17.29 -24.20
C ASN A 142 16.11 -17.71 -23.12
N LEU A 143 16.07 -18.96 -22.71
CA LEU A 143 16.90 -19.48 -21.62
C LEU A 143 18.40 -19.53 -21.95
N ASN A 144 18.77 -19.48 -23.22
CA ASN A 144 20.17 -19.38 -23.65
C ASN A 144 20.74 -17.98 -23.51
N GLY A 145 19.84 -16.97 -23.49
CA GLY A 145 20.20 -15.57 -23.28
C GLY A 145 19.36 -14.60 -24.08
N LEU A 146 19.28 -13.39 -23.58
CA LEU A 146 18.48 -12.30 -24.16
C LEU A 146 18.85 -12.02 -25.64
N HIS A 147 20.11 -12.20 -26.01
CA HIS A 147 20.60 -11.99 -27.38
C HIS A 147 19.99 -12.97 -28.43
N GLU A 148 19.47 -14.10 -27.98
CA GLU A 148 18.78 -15.09 -28.82
C GLU A 148 17.27 -14.87 -28.89
N THR A 149 16.72 -14.04 -28.00
CA THR A 149 15.29 -13.77 -27.93
C THR A 149 14.84 -12.97 -29.17
N GLN A 150 13.78 -13.42 -29.82
CA GLN A 150 13.21 -12.73 -30.99
C GLN A 150 12.31 -11.57 -30.53
N GLU A 151 12.09 -10.59 -31.41
CA GLU A 151 11.23 -9.43 -31.13
C GLU A 151 9.80 -9.85 -30.73
N ASN A 152 9.24 -10.83 -31.44
CA ASN A 152 7.89 -11.32 -31.17
C ASN A 152 7.79 -12.03 -29.81
N GLU A 153 8.85 -12.66 -29.32
CA GLU A 153 8.88 -13.27 -27.98
C GLU A 153 8.84 -12.19 -26.90
N ILE A 154 9.61 -11.10 -27.07
CA ILE A 154 9.59 -9.95 -26.15
C ILE A 154 8.20 -9.30 -26.17
N LEU A 155 7.61 -9.10 -27.33
CA LEU A 155 6.27 -8.54 -27.45
C LEU A 155 5.22 -9.40 -26.78
N ASN A 156 5.30 -10.73 -26.95
CA ASN A 156 4.38 -11.66 -26.30
C ASN A 156 4.54 -11.68 -24.78
N LEU A 157 5.79 -11.64 -24.28
CA LEU A 157 6.06 -11.54 -22.84
C LEU A 157 5.41 -10.29 -22.24
N VAL A 158 5.54 -9.14 -22.90
CA VAL A 158 4.94 -7.89 -22.42
C VAL A 158 3.40 -7.91 -22.51
N ARG A 159 2.83 -8.51 -23.57
CA ARG A 159 1.36 -8.70 -23.68
C ARG A 159 0.80 -9.59 -22.57
N ILE A 160 1.50 -10.68 -22.22
CA ILE A 160 1.10 -11.54 -21.09
C ILE A 160 1.17 -10.75 -19.78
N THR A 161 2.21 -9.94 -19.60
CA THR A 161 2.39 -9.06 -18.43
C THR A 161 1.23 -8.06 -18.30
N GLU A 162 0.93 -7.33 -19.37
CA GLU A 162 -0.17 -6.36 -19.42
C GLU A 162 -1.52 -7.03 -19.12
N LYS A 163 -1.84 -8.11 -19.83
CA LYS A 163 -3.09 -8.86 -19.62
C LYS A 163 -3.23 -9.32 -18.16
N GLN A 164 -2.15 -9.85 -17.56
CA GLN A 164 -2.19 -10.33 -16.19
C GLN A 164 -2.46 -9.20 -15.21
N ILE A 165 -1.78 -8.06 -15.35
CA ILE A 165 -1.96 -6.90 -14.46
C ILE A 165 -3.36 -6.29 -14.60
N SER A 166 -3.88 -6.19 -15.82
CA SER A 166 -5.22 -5.65 -16.08
C SER A 166 -6.33 -6.56 -15.55
N THR A 167 -6.10 -7.88 -15.56
CA THR A 167 -7.11 -8.85 -15.10
C THR A 167 -7.05 -9.08 -13.58
N PHE A 168 -5.85 -9.28 -13.04
CA PHE A 168 -5.58 -9.54 -11.62
C PHE A 168 -4.33 -8.79 -11.18
N PRO A 169 -4.47 -7.52 -10.77
CA PRO A 169 -3.35 -6.69 -10.34
C PRO A 169 -2.50 -7.36 -9.25
N GLY A 170 -1.20 -7.20 -9.34
CA GLY A 170 -0.23 -7.77 -8.40
C GLY A 170 1.17 -7.82 -8.98
N PRO A 171 2.14 -8.39 -8.27
CA PRO A 171 3.52 -8.46 -8.70
C PRO A 171 3.72 -9.46 -9.85
N ILE A 172 4.61 -9.10 -10.79
CA ILE A 172 5.06 -9.97 -11.88
C ILE A 172 6.57 -10.04 -11.84
N HIS A 173 7.11 -11.25 -12.00
CA HIS A 173 8.54 -11.48 -12.13
C HIS A 173 8.92 -11.76 -13.57
N LEU A 174 9.77 -10.92 -14.14
CA LEU A 174 10.40 -11.11 -15.46
C LEU A 174 11.86 -11.50 -15.23
N ASN A 175 12.18 -12.79 -15.38
CA ASN A 175 13.52 -13.33 -15.21
C ASN A 175 14.23 -13.37 -16.56
N ILE A 176 15.31 -12.60 -16.72
CA ILE A 176 15.96 -12.36 -18.01
C ILE A 176 17.37 -12.95 -18.02
N PRO A 177 17.56 -14.13 -18.60
CA PRO A 177 18.90 -14.68 -18.83
C PRO A 177 19.70 -13.78 -19.77
N ILE A 178 20.90 -13.37 -19.34
CA ILE A 178 21.79 -12.51 -20.15
C ILE A 178 23.17 -13.18 -20.23
N ASP A 179 23.62 -13.48 -21.43
CA ASP A 179 24.94 -14.07 -21.65
C ASP A 179 26.02 -13.00 -21.87
N LYS A 180 27.26 -13.37 -21.63
CA LYS A 180 28.44 -12.52 -21.89
C LYS A 180 28.71 -12.42 -23.42
N PRO A 181 29.32 -11.32 -23.89
CA PRO A 181 29.77 -10.14 -23.15
C PRO A 181 28.62 -9.24 -22.67
N LEU A 182 28.80 -8.59 -21.50
CA LEU A 182 27.80 -7.72 -20.88
C LEU A 182 28.02 -6.25 -21.22
N ASN A 183 29.27 -5.87 -21.50
CA ASN A 183 29.66 -4.50 -21.77
C ASN A 183 29.58 -4.21 -23.26
N ILE A 184 29.01 -3.08 -23.62
CA ILE A 184 28.96 -2.57 -24.98
C ILE A 184 29.92 -1.40 -25.15
N SER A 185 30.71 -1.39 -26.24
CA SER A 185 31.58 -0.25 -26.55
C SER A 185 30.78 0.99 -26.88
N PHE A 186 31.39 2.19 -26.70
CA PHE A 186 30.75 3.47 -27.00
C PHE A 186 30.24 3.55 -28.44
N LEU A 187 31.05 3.12 -29.40
CA LEU A 187 30.71 3.14 -30.82
C LEU A 187 29.54 2.19 -31.14
N ASN A 188 29.58 0.94 -30.63
CA ASN A 188 28.52 -0.03 -30.83
C ASN A 188 27.21 0.44 -30.18
N LYS A 189 27.29 1.06 -28.98
CA LYS A 189 26.15 1.63 -28.30
C LYS A 189 25.46 2.70 -29.16
N LYS A 190 26.20 3.65 -29.71
CA LYS A 190 25.68 4.69 -30.61
C LYS A 190 24.99 4.10 -31.83
N ASN A 191 25.63 3.16 -32.51
CA ASN A 191 25.06 2.52 -33.71
C ASN A 191 23.75 1.76 -33.39
N VAL A 192 23.68 1.09 -32.25
CA VAL A 192 22.45 0.37 -31.85
C VAL A 192 21.34 1.36 -31.49
N LEU A 193 21.65 2.48 -30.83
CA LEU A 193 20.66 3.53 -30.52
C LEU A 193 20.07 4.14 -31.78
N GLU A 194 20.87 4.48 -32.78
CA GLU A 194 20.39 5.01 -34.07
C GLU A 194 19.40 4.03 -34.74
N VAL A 195 19.70 2.73 -34.73
CA VAL A 195 18.79 1.68 -35.25
C VAL A 195 17.51 1.61 -34.40
N PHE A 196 17.64 1.65 -33.09
CA PHE A 196 16.50 1.58 -32.16
C PHE A 196 15.55 2.77 -32.36
N GLU A 197 16.06 3.99 -32.38
CA GLU A 197 15.25 5.21 -32.54
C GLU A 197 14.54 5.25 -33.90
N ARG A 198 15.22 4.84 -34.94
CA ARG A 198 14.65 4.84 -36.31
C ARG A 198 13.53 3.81 -36.48
N ILE A 199 13.70 2.58 -35.94
CA ILE A 199 12.83 1.44 -36.23
C ILE A 199 11.83 1.18 -35.09
N TYR A 200 12.26 1.19 -33.84
CA TYR A 200 11.49 0.66 -32.71
C TYR A 200 10.83 1.73 -31.85
N LEU A 201 11.46 2.87 -31.65
CA LEU A 201 10.95 3.92 -30.75
C LEU A 201 9.58 4.44 -31.20
N LYS A 202 9.43 4.68 -32.51
CA LYS A 202 8.19 5.21 -33.12
C LYS A 202 7.19 4.11 -33.52
N LYS A 203 7.55 2.85 -33.43
CA LYS A 203 6.68 1.73 -33.80
C LYS A 203 5.45 1.70 -32.88
N LYS A 204 4.26 1.76 -33.47
CA LYS A 204 3.01 1.58 -32.75
C LYS A 204 2.80 0.09 -32.46
N TYR A 205 2.56 -0.23 -31.22
CA TYR A 205 2.16 -1.56 -30.78
C TYR A 205 0.70 -1.49 -30.32
N ILE A 206 -0.11 -2.41 -30.80
CA ILE A 206 -1.51 -2.53 -30.39
C ILE A 206 -1.53 -3.50 -29.20
N PHE A 207 -1.80 -2.98 -28.03
CA PHE A 207 -2.16 -3.73 -26.87
C PHE A 207 -3.68 -3.86 -26.84
N GLN A 208 -4.20 -5.06 -26.64
CA GLN A 208 -5.64 -5.27 -26.63
C GLN A 208 -6.20 -4.72 -25.30
N GLU A 209 -7.18 -3.83 -25.40
CA GLU A 209 -8.00 -3.54 -24.22
C GLU A 209 -8.63 -4.86 -23.76
N VAL A 210 -8.34 -5.22 -22.54
CA VAL A 210 -8.96 -6.40 -21.92
C VAL A 210 -10.36 -5.98 -21.51
N GLU A 211 -11.35 -6.26 -22.36
CA GLU A 211 -12.75 -6.18 -21.95
C GLU A 211 -12.97 -7.11 -20.74
N ILE A 212 -13.10 -6.51 -19.59
CA ILE A 212 -13.48 -7.23 -18.38
C ILE A 212 -15.00 -7.41 -18.46
N LYS A 213 -15.44 -8.48 -19.09
CA LYS A 213 -16.86 -8.84 -19.08
C LYS A 213 -17.27 -9.08 -17.64
N SER A 214 -18.00 -8.13 -17.07
CA SER A 214 -18.72 -8.37 -15.82
C SER A 214 -19.73 -9.51 -16.05
N ASP A 215 -19.71 -10.49 -15.18
CA ASP A 215 -20.70 -11.58 -15.23
C ASP A 215 -22.04 -11.01 -14.75
N LYS A 216 -22.85 -10.49 -15.70
CA LYS A 216 -24.15 -9.89 -15.40
C LYS A 216 -25.07 -10.85 -14.66
N ASN A 217 -24.98 -12.16 -14.90
CA ASN A 217 -25.81 -13.14 -14.20
C ASN A 217 -25.45 -13.24 -12.73
N LYS A 218 -24.16 -13.30 -12.42
CA LYS A 218 -23.69 -13.25 -11.02
C LYS A 218 -24.07 -11.94 -10.34
N PHE A 219 -23.95 -10.82 -11.05
CA PHE A 219 -24.37 -9.52 -10.50
C PHE A 219 -25.85 -9.51 -10.15
N LEU A 220 -26.72 -9.99 -11.03
CA LEU A 220 -28.18 -10.08 -10.78
C LEU A 220 -28.52 -11.02 -9.60
N GLU A 221 -27.75 -12.08 -9.39
CA GLU A 221 -27.90 -12.95 -8.22
C GLU A 221 -27.60 -12.19 -6.92
N ILE A 222 -26.52 -11.40 -6.90
CA ILE A 222 -26.13 -10.58 -5.74
C ILE A 222 -27.17 -9.48 -5.48
N SER A 223 -27.58 -8.74 -6.51
CA SER A 223 -28.53 -7.65 -6.36
C SER A 223 -29.88 -8.11 -5.82
N LYS A 224 -30.30 -9.32 -6.19
CA LYS A 224 -31.53 -9.95 -5.66
C LYS A 224 -31.41 -10.45 -4.23
N SER A 225 -30.20 -10.78 -3.77
CA SER A 225 -29.95 -11.22 -2.39
C SER A 225 -29.84 -10.07 -1.40
N LEU A 226 -29.60 -8.82 -1.88
CA LEU A 226 -29.65 -7.59 -1.09
C LEU A 226 -31.06 -7.02 -1.08
N ASN A 227 -31.71 -7.01 0.08
CA ASN A 227 -32.97 -6.30 0.25
C ASN A 227 -32.72 -4.88 0.76
N LEU A 228 -32.67 -3.90 -0.14
CA LEU A 228 -32.37 -2.50 0.20
C LEU A 228 -33.45 -1.81 1.04
N ASP A 229 -34.58 -2.44 1.28
CA ASP A 229 -35.65 -1.94 2.15
C ASP A 229 -35.53 -2.43 3.59
N GLU A 230 -34.66 -3.41 3.84
CA GLU A 230 -34.34 -3.89 5.17
C GLU A 230 -33.10 -3.17 5.75
N SER A 231 -32.97 -3.24 7.08
CA SER A 231 -31.81 -2.66 7.77
C SER A 231 -30.52 -3.39 7.42
N GLY A 232 -29.50 -2.62 7.07
CA GLY A 232 -28.17 -3.13 6.73
C GLY A 232 -27.07 -2.16 7.15
N ILE A 233 -25.82 -2.61 7.09
CA ILE A 233 -24.61 -1.82 7.34
C ILE A 233 -23.68 -1.96 6.14
N ILE A 234 -23.09 -0.84 5.70
CA ILE A 234 -22.01 -0.83 4.73
C ILE A 234 -20.68 -0.79 5.47
N LEU A 235 -19.85 -1.83 5.30
CA LEU A 235 -18.51 -1.93 5.87
C LEU A 235 -17.48 -1.69 4.75
N VAL A 236 -16.74 -0.60 4.82
CA VAL A 236 -15.71 -0.26 3.82
C VAL A 236 -14.32 -0.52 4.43
N GLY A 237 -13.71 -1.60 4.00
CA GLY A 237 -12.36 -1.97 4.41
C GLY A 237 -11.26 -1.19 3.68
N PRO A 238 -9.99 -1.57 3.87
CA PRO A 238 -8.86 -0.99 3.15
C PRO A 238 -9.06 -1.00 1.63
N TYR A 239 -8.86 0.15 0.97
CA TYR A 239 -9.05 0.26 -0.48
C TYR A 239 -7.89 -0.40 -1.25
N GLN A 240 -8.20 -1.41 -2.04
CA GLN A 240 -7.22 -2.15 -2.84
C GLN A 240 -7.28 -1.81 -4.34
N GLY A 241 -8.25 -1.03 -4.78
CA GLY A 241 -8.39 -0.58 -6.16
C GLY A 241 -7.31 0.42 -6.61
N SER A 242 -7.41 0.89 -7.85
CA SER A 242 -6.56 1.96 -8.34
C SER A 242 -6.88 3.27 -7.62
N ILE A 243 -5.84 4.01 -7.22
CA ILE A 243 -6.01 5.34 -6.61
C ILE A 243 -6.72 6.32 -7.58
N ASN A 244 -6.60 6.07 -8.89
CA ASN A 244 -7.25 6.88 -9.92
C ASN A 244 -8.78 6.68 -9.94
N ASP A 245 -9.28 5.55 -9.44
CA ASP A 245 -10.70 5.21 -9.38
C ASP A 245 -11.36 5.66 -8.06
N LEU A 246 -10.57 6.08 -7.08
CA LEU A 246 -11.05 6.35 -5.72
C LEU A 246 -12.14 7.43 -5.67
N THR A 247 -12.00 8.52 -6.44
CA THR A 247 -13.00 9.59 -6.50
C THR A 247 -14.33 9.09 -7.08
N SER A 248 -14.28 8.27 -8.12
CA SER A 248 -15.48 7.68 -8.73
C SER A 248 -16.14 6.67 -7.80
N PHE A 249 -15.33 5.89 -7.08
CA PHE A 249 -15.83 4.98 -6.04
C PHE A 249 -16.57 5.75 -4.92
N ASN A 250 -15.99 6.85 -4.41
CA ASN A 250 -16.65 7.66 -3.38
C ASN A 250 -18.01 8.21 -3.84
N LYS A 251 -18.11 8.72 -5.07
CA LYS A 251 -19.39 9.19 -5.64
C LYS A 251 -20.42 8.06 -5.72
N SER A 252 -20.01 6.87 -6.13
CA SER A 252 -20.90 5.71 -6.21
C SER A 252 -21.31 5.23 -4.81
N LEU A 253 -20.41 5.26 -3.83
CA LEU A 253 -20.69 4.93 -2.44
C LEU A 253 -21.67 5.91 -1.80
N GLU A 254 -21.49 7.22 -2.03
CA GLU A 254 -22.41 8.26 -1.57
C GLU A 254 -23.82 8.02 -2.11
N ARG A 255 -23.92 7.75 -3.41
CA ARG A 255 -25.22 7.46 -4.02
C ARG A 255 -25.85 6.18 -3.46
N LEU A 256 -25.08 5.14 -3.24
CA LEU A 256 -25.54 3.90 -2.62
C LEU A 256 -26.04 4.15 -1.19
N GLN A 257 -25.32 4.95 -0.42
CA GLN A 257 -25.74 5.34 0.93
C GLN A 257 -27.04 6.16 0.91
N GLU A 258 -27.19 7.10 -0.04
CA GLU A 258 -28.43 7.86 -0.22
C GLU A 258 -29.65 6.99 -0.52
N ILE A 259 -29.48 5.92 -1.31
CA ILE A 259 -30.54 4.99 -1.69
C ILE A 259 -30.92 4.07 -0.53
N THR A 260 -29.93 3.60 0.24
CA THR A 260 -30.14 2.66 1.34
C THR A 260 -30.52 3.34 2.66
N GLY A 261 -29.96 4.52 2.92
CA GLY A 261 -30.00 5.17 4.23
C GLY A 261 -29.21 4.44 5.32
N TRP A 262 -28.37 3.46 4.95
CA TRP A 262 -27.60 2.64 5.87
C TRP A 262 -26.41 3.38 6.49
N PRO A 263 -26.00 3.02 7.71
CA PRO A 263 -24.74 3.52 8.28
C PRO A 263 -23.54 2.94 7.55
N VAL A 264 -22.46 3.71 7.52
CA VAL A 264 -21.19 3.32 6.90
C VAL A 264 -20.09 3.28 7.96
N PHE A 265 -19.41 2.14 8.07
CA PHE A 265 -18.23 1.92 8.89
C PHE A 265 -17.01 1.86 7.97
N ALA A 266 -16.16 2.86 8.01
CA ALA A 266 -15.03 3.00 7.10
C ALA A 266 -13.69 2.79 7.79
N ASP A 267 -12.81 1.99 7.18
CA ASP A 267 -11.41 1.85 7.60
C ASP A 267 -10.64 3.17 7.32
N PRO A 268 -9.67 3.56 8.14
CA PRO A 268 -8.85 4.76 7.89
C PRO A 268 -8.18 4.80 6.52
N VAL A 269 -7.87 3.63 5.94
CA VAL A 269 -7.28 3.53 4.60
C VAL A 269 -8.27 3.08 3.52
N SER A 270 -9.56 3.19 3.80
CA SER A 270 -10.63 2.97 2.81
C SER A 270 -10.71 4.07 1.75
N GLY A 271 -10.17 5.26 2.04
CA GLY A 271 -10.29 6.43 1.19
C GLY A 271 -11.70 7.05 1.17
N VAL A 272 -12.62 6.62 2.04
CA VAL A 272 -13.97 7.19 2.16
C VAL A 272 -13.89 8.62 2.67
N TYR A 273 -14.64 9.52 2.04
CA TYR A 273 -14.69 10.94 2.42
C TYR A 273 -15.46 11.16 3.73
N SER A 274 -15.01 12.10 4.54
CA SER A 274 -15.58 12.36 5.87
C SER A 274 -16.94 13.06 5.87
N ASP A 275 -17.35 13.64 4.75
CA ASP A 275 -18.65 14.28 4.56
C ASP A 275 -19.76 13.33 4.13
N LEU A 276 -19.46 12.03 4.01
CA LEU A 276 -20.45 11.01 3.70
C LEU A 276 -21.54 10.96 4.78
N ARG A 277 -22.78 11.25 4.41
CA ARG A 277 -23.92 11.45 5.31
C ARG A 277 -24.19 10.33 6.30
N GLY A 278 -23.93 9.06 5.90
CA GLY A 278 -24.14 7.88 6.75
C GLY A 278 -22.91 7.44 7.54
N LEU A 279 -21.81 8.19 7.50
CA LEU A 279 -20.55 7.79 8.13
C LEU A 279 -20.67 7.82 9.66
N VAL A 280 -20.33 6.70 10.30
CA VAL A 280 -20.25 6.58 11.77
C VAL A 280 -18.81 6.80 12.20
N VAL A 281 -18.54 7.91 12.90
CA VAL A 281 -17.21 8.19 13.44
C VAL A 281 -16.92 7.28 14.63
N ASN A 282 -15.65 6.92 14.83
CA ASN A 282 -15.22 6.02 15.92
C ASN A 282 -16.03 4.71 16.02
N TRP A 283 -16.48 4.20 14.88
CA TRP A 283 -17.38 3.03 14.78
C TRP A 283 -16.88 1.79 15.53
N GLU A 284 -15.55 1.60 15.66
CA GLU A 284 -15.00 0.48 16.44
C GLU A 284 -15.37 0.60 17.93
N LEU A 285 -15.35 1.82 18.48
CA LEU A 285 -15.79 2.10 19.84
C LEU A 285 -17.31 1.99 20.00
N VAL A 286 -18.06 2.38 18.96
CA VAL A 286 -19.52 2.18 18.90
C VAL A 286 -19.84 0.67 18.95
N LEU A 287 -19.15 -0.17 18.16
CA LEU A 287 -19.29 -1.63 18.22
C LEU A 287 -19.01 -2.17 19.63
N ARG A 288 -17.93 -1.71 20.25
CA ARG A 288 -17.54 -2.13 21.61
C ARG A 288 -18.58 -1.73 22.64
N LYS A 289 -19.12 -0.50 22.59
CA LYS A 289 -20.19 0.00 23.46
C LYS A 289 -21.44 -0.87 23.34
N ASN A 290 -21.78 -1.29 22.12
CA ASN A 290 -22.90 -2.20 21.83
C ASN A 290 -22.55 -3.69 22.06
N LYS A 291 -21.45 -4.00 22.76
CA LYS A 291 -20.98 -5.38 23.02
C LYS A 291 -20.83 -6.22 21.75
N ASN A 292 -20.43 -5.56 20.68
CA ASN A 292 -20.28 -6.15 19.34
C ASN A 292 -21.56 -6.80 18.82
N SER A 293 -22.73 -6.24 19.14
CA SER A 293 -24.03 -6.68 18.69
C SER A 293 -24.86 -5.47 18.22
N ILE A 294 -25.30 -5.48 16.97
CA ILE A 294 -26.18 -4.45 16.39
C ILE A 294 -27.28 -5.19 15.64
N ASN A 295 -28.53 -4.79 15.86
CA ASN A 295 -29.66 -5.43 15.22
C ASN A 295 -29.82 -4.96 13.76
N CYS A 296 -29.27 -5.73 12.83
CA CYS A 296 -29.46 -5.54 11.39
C CYS A 296 -29.52 -6.92 10.68
N HIS A 297 -30.07 -6.94 9.46
CA HIS A 297 -30.34 -8.20 8.75
C HIS A 297 -29.27 -8.52 7.70
N GLN A 298 -28.48 -7.54 7.29
CA GLN A 298 -27.53 -7.72 6.20
C GLN A 298 -26.31 -6.80 6.32
N LEU A 299 -25.19 -7.26 5.78
CA LEU A 299 -23.93 -6.53 5.71
C LEU A 299 -23.45 -6.52 4.25
N LEU A 300 -23.21 -5.32 3.73
CA LEU A 300 -22.46 -5.12 2.49
C LEU A 300 -21.03 -4.74 2.83
N ARG A 301 -20.10 -5.66 2.61
CA ARG A 301 -18.68 -5.50 2.88
C ARG A 301 -17.97 -5.15 1.58
N LEU A 302 -17.31 -3.99 1.54
CA LEU A 302 -16.56 -3.47 0.40
C LEU A 302 -15.06 -3.48 0.73
N GLY A 303 -14.33 -4.44 0.17
CA GLY A 303 -12.91 -4.65 0.44
C GLY A 303 -12.61 -5.60 1.63
N PRO A 304 -11.33 -5.83 1.94
CA PRO A 304 -10.91 -6.74 3.00
C PRO A 304 -11.32 -6.22 4.39
N MET A 305 -11.34 -7.11 5.37
CA MET A 305 -11.68 -6.78 6.74
C MET A 305 -10.65 -5.84 7.37
N SER A 306 -11.11 -4.81 8.09
CA SER A 306 -10.27 -3.95 8.92
C SER A 306 -9.61 -4.73 10.05
N SER A 307 -8.43 -4.27 10.52
CA SER A 307 -7.71 -4.90 11.65
C SER A 307 -8.34 -4.56 13.00
N SER A 308 -9.57 -4.99 13.21
CA SER A 308 -10.36 -4.78 14.43
C SER A 308 -10.84 -6.10 15.02
N ASN A 309 -10.48 -6.36 16.26
CA ASN A 309 -10.98 -7.52 17.01
C ASN A 309 -12.48 -7.39 17.33
N ASP A 310 -12.97 -6.17 17.49
CA ASP A 310 -14.39 -5.93 17.79
C ASP A 310 -15.24 -6.15 16.54
N LEU A 311 -14.74 -5.74 15.36
CA LEU A 311 -15.39 -6.08 14.09
C LEU A 311 -15.38 -7.60 13.86
N GLU A 312 -14.27 -8.29 14.12
CA GLU A 312 -14.21 -9.75 13.96
C GLU A 312 -15.25 -10.46 14.84
N LYS A 313 -15.38 -10.09 16.11
CA LYS A 313 -16.41 -10.62 17.02
C LYS A 313 -17.82 -10.32 16.53
N PHE A 314 -18.05 -9.09 16.06
CA PHE A 314 -19.34 -8.72 15.48
C PHE A 314 -19.70 -9.60 14.29
N LEU A 315 -18.77 -9.79 13.36
CA LEU A 315 -18.99 -10.62 12.16
C LEU A 315 -19.18 -12.12 12.51
N ILE A 316 -18.49 -12.64 13.52
CA ILE A 316 -18.65 -14.01 14.01
C ILE A 316 -20.08 -14.23 14.56
N ASN A 317 -20.60 -13.28 15.31
CA ASN A 317 -21.91 -13.37 15.96
C ASN A 317 -23.06 -12.96 15.03
N PHE A 318 -22.77 -12.37 13.88
CA PHE A 318 -23.78 -11.91 12.95
C PHE A 318 -24.47 -13.08 12.23
N GLU A 319 -25.80 -13.14 12.30
CA GLU A 319 -26.62 -14.23 11.74
C GLU A 319 -27.28 -13.89 10.39
N GLY A 320 -27.23 -12.62 9.97
CA GLY A 320 -27.82 -12.16 8.72
C GLY A 320 -26.95 -12.45 7.48
N ILE A 321 -27.40 -11.94 6.35
CA ILE A 321 -26.68 -12.08 5.07
C ILE A 321 -25.42 -11.21 5.05
N GLN A 322 -24.29 -11.79 4.69
CA GLN A 322 -23.04 -11.07 4.48
C GLN A 322 -22.59 -11.19 3.02
N ILE A 323 -22.49 -10.07 2.31
CA ILE A 323 -21.97 -10.00 0.95
C ILE A 323 -20.65 -9.24 0.97
N LEU A 324 -19.58 -9.87 0.49
CA LEU A 324 -18.26 -9.30 0.39
C LEU A 324 -17.89 -9.06 -1.07
N ILE A 325 -17.75 -7.80 -1.44
CA ILE A 325 -17.23 -7.39 -2.73
C ILE A 325 -15.75 -7.07 -2.57
N LYS A 326 -14.92 -7.64 -3.40
CA LYS A 326 -13.46 -7.44 -3.38
C LYS A 326 -12.96 -6.98 -4.74
N GLU A 327 -11.77 -6.40 -4.74
CA GLU A 327 -11.04 -6.16 -5.98
C GLU A 327 -10.67 -7.50 -6.63
N LYS A 328 -10.23 -7.47 -7.88
CA LYS A 328 -9.86 -8.68 -8.62
C LYS A 328 -8.72 -9.43 -7.93
N ASN A 329 -9.13 -10.35 -7.09
CA ASN A 329 -8.26 -11.13 -6.22
C ASN A 329 -8.74 -12.59 -6.20
N TYR A 330 -7.87 -13.53 -6.57
CA TYR A 330 -8.19 -14.96 -6.58
C TYR A 330 -8.34 -15.57 -5.18
N ARG A 331 -7.87 -14.87 -4.13
CA ARG A 331 -7.95 -15.36 -2.75
C ARG A 331 -9.33 -15.11 -2.15
N LYS A 332 -9.70 -15.95 -1.19
CA LYS A 332 -10.76 -15.66 -0.25
C LYS A 332 -10.28 -14.63 0.76
N LEU A 333 -11.11 -13.62 1.06
CA LEU A 333 -10.78 -12.51 1.95
C LEU A 333 -11.62 -12.48 3.24
N ASP A 334 -12.54 -13.43 3.40
CA ASP A 334 -13.30 -13.58 4.64
C ASP A 334 -12.70 -14.66 5.55
N PRO A 335 -11.95 -14.29 6.60
CA PRO A 335 -11.38 -15.27 7.54
C PRO A 335 -12.42 -16.03 8.33
N ILE A 336 -13.65 -15.49 8.46
CA ILE A 336 -14.76 -16.08 9.21
C ILE A 336 -15.56 -17.07 8.37
N LYS A 337 -15.44 -16.97 7.03
CA LYS A 337 -16.13 -17.83 6.04
C LYS A 337 -17.67 -17.79 6.12
N LYS A 338 -18.23 -16.64 6.50
CA LYS A 338 -19.68 -16.40 6.58
C LYS A 338 -20.23 -15.59 5.42
N SER A 339 -19.35 -14.93 4.63
CA SER A 339 -19.78 -14.08 3.52
C SER A 339 -19.83 -14.80 2.17
N PHE A 340 -20.75 -14.37 1.32
CA PHE A 340 -20.71 -14.63 -0.12
C PHE A 340 -19.71 -13.65 -0.76
N GLU A 341 -18.60 -14.16 -1.32
CA GLU A 341 -17.51 -13.33 -1.85
C GLU A 341 -17.54 -13.25 -3.37
N TYR A 342 -17.40 -11.99 -3.87
CA TYR A 342 -17.40 -11.70 -5.30
C TYR A 342 -16.28 -10.74 -5.70
N ASP A 343 -15.56 -11.04 -6.78
CA ASP A 343 -14.38 -10.33 -7.29
C ASP A 343 -14.72 -9.37 -8.45
N PHE A 344 -15.74 -8.55 -8.26
CA PHE A 344 -16.21 -7.58 -9.27
C PHE A 344 -15.30 -6.34 -9.38
N GLY A 345 -14.55 -5.98 -8.35
CA GLY A 345 -14.00 -4.66 -8.14
C GLY A 345 -15.01 -3.71 -7.49
N LEU A 346 -14.55 -2.88 -6.56
CA LEU A 346 -15.44 -2.06 -5.74
C LEU A 346 -16.19 -1.03 -6.60
N LEU A 347 -15.48 -0.28 -7.45
CA LEU A 347 -16.09 0.71 -8.34
C LEU A 347 -17.07 0.05 -9.32
N ASN A 348 -16.65 -1.03 -9.97
CA ASN A 348 -17.51 -1.70 -10.97
C ASN A 348 -18.81 -2.23 -10.34
N PHE A 349 -18.71 -2.86 -9.16
CA PHE A 349 -19.89 -3.35 -8.45
C PHE A 349 -20.84 -2.21 -8.06
N THR A 350 -20.34 -1.15 -7.45
CA THR A 350 -21.19 -0.03 -7.01
C THR A 350 -21.83 0.68 -8.20
N THR A 351 -21.12 0.83 -9.31
CA THR A 351 -21.66 1.42 -10.54
C THR A 351 -22.79 0.57 -11.14
N LEU A 352 -22.57 -0.76 -11.29
CA LEU A 352 -23.59 -1.68 -11.79
C LEU A 352 -24.83 -1.71 -10.89
N LEU A 353 -24.64 -1.69 -9.57
CA LEU A 353 -25.75 -1.67 -8.62
C LEU A 353 -26.57 -0.39 -8.77
N LEU A 354 -25.93 0.75 -8.97
CA LEU A 354 -26.62 2.01 -9.22
C LEU A 354 -27.35 2.05 -10.56
N GLU A 355 -26.79 1.47 -11.62
CA GLU A 355 -27.45 1.33 -12.91
C GLU A 355 -28.74 0.50 -12.81
N GLU A 356 -28.70 -0.61 -12.07
CA GLU A 356 -29.89 -1.46 -11.81
C GLU A 356 -30.95 -0.70 -11.00
N LEU A 357 -30.52 0.11 -10.03
CA LEU A 357 -31.40 0.89 -9.16
C LEU A 357 -31.91 2.18 -9.81
N SER A 358 -31.19 2.76 -10.78
CA SER A 358 -31.53 4.02 -11.46
C SER A 358 -32.79 3.91 -12.32
N ILE A 359 -33.24 2.70 -12.65
CA ILE A 359 -34.54 2.46 -13.26
C ILE A 359 -35.70 3.01 -12.38
N ASN A 360 -35.42 3.29 -11.08
CA ASN A 360 -36.34 3.84 -10.10
C ASN A 360 -35.87 5.17 -9.48
N GLU A 361 -35.41 6.11 -10.24
CA GLU A 361 -34.64 7.34 -9.90
C GLU A 361 -35.18 8.29 -8.83
N LYS A 362 -36.26 8.04 -8.15
CA LYS A 362 -36.92 9.07 -7.30
C LYS A 362 -36.68 8.98 -5.78
N ASN A 363 -35.96 8.01 -5.25
CA ASN A 363 -36.01 7.81 -3.80
C ASN A 363 -34.63 7.93 -3.12
N LYS A 364 -34.21 9.17 -2.80
CA LYS A 364 -33.28 9.38 -1.68
C LYS A 364 -34.02 9.01 -0.39
N LYS A 365 -33.58 7.95 0.29
CA LYS A 365 -34.10 7.58 1.60
C LYS A 365 -33.51 8.50 2.69
N SER A 366 -34.29 8.77 3.72
CA SER A 366 -33.76 9.28 4.97
C SER A 366 -32.83 8.23 5.60
N LEU A 367 -31.92 8.66 6.48
CA LEU A 367 -31.14 7.73 7.29
C LEU A 367 -32.11 6.80 8.07
N THR A 368 -31.74 5.51 8.13
CA THR A 368 -32.52 4.57 8.93
C THR A 368 -32.43 4.94 10.42
N PRO A 369 -33.43 4.61 11.25
CA PRO A 369 -33.36 4.86 12.70
C PRO A 369 -32.08 4.31 13.34
N MET A 370 -31.65 3.10 12.91
CA MET A 370 -30.37 2.52 13.33
C MET A 370 -29.16 3.37 12.92
N ALA A 371 -29.16 3.92 11.71
CA ALA A 371 -28.07 4.78 11.26
C ALA A 371 -27.98 6.06 12.10
N LEU A 372 -29.13 6.69 12.40
CA LEU A 372 -29.20 7.87 13.26
C LEU A 372 -28.65 7.58 14.65
N ASP A 373 -29.07 6.48 15.27
CA ASP A 373 -28.62 6.05 16.60
C ASP A 373 -27.10 5.81 16.64
N LEU A 374 -26.55 5.05 15.66
CA LEU A 374 -25.11 4.77 15.61
C LEU A 374 -24.26 6.01 15.33
N ILE A 375 -24.74 6.93 14.50
CA ILE A 375 -24.07 8.22 14.27
C ILE A 375 -24.05 9.06 15.56
N GLU A 376 -25.19 9.14 16.27
CA GLU A 376 -25.26 9.86 17.54
C GLU A 376 -24.31 9.29 18.59
N GLN A 377 -24.25 7.96 18.72
CA GLN A 377 -23.29 7.29 19.60
C GLN A 377 -21.83 7.62 19.21
N GLY A 378 -21.52 7.65 17.93
CA GLY A 378 -20.20 8.04 17.43
C GLY A 378 -19.84 9.49 17.81
N GLU A 379 -20.76 10.43 17.66
CA GLU A 379 -20.55 11.84 18.06
C GLU A 379 -20.40 12.00 19.59
N GLN A 380 -21.18 11.25 20.40
CA GLN A 380 -21.00 11.23 21.85
C GLN A 380 -19.60 10.73 22.25
N ILE A 381 -19.10 9.67 21.61
CA ILE A 381 -17.75 9.16 21.83
C ILE A 381 -16.69 10.20 21.44
N LYS A 382 -16.88 10.86 20.33
CA LYS A 382 -16.00 11.95 19.86
C LYS A 382 -15.92 13.09 20.89
N ASP A 383 -17.02 13.47 21.51
CA ASP A 383 -17.04 14.51 22.56
C ASP A 383 -16.29 14.06 23.82
N ILE A 384 -16.46 12.79 24.25
CA ILE A 384 -15.68 12.21 25.36
C ILE A 384 -14.17 12.23 25.06
N LEU A 385 -13.77 11.87 23.83
CA LEU A 385 -12.37 11.92 23.39
C LEU A 385 -11.82 13.34 23.44
N LYS A 386 -12.59 14.32 22.94
CA LYS A 386 -12.21 15.73 22.92
C LYS A 386 -12.02 16.30 24.32
N GLU A 387 -12.93 16.02 25.26
CA GLU A 387 -12.80 16.45 26.67
C GLU A 387 -11.52 15.88 27.31
N LYS A 388 -11.25 14.59 27.13
CA LYS A 388 -10.06 13.94 27.68
C LYS A 388 -8.78 14.56 27.16
N ILE A 389 -8.69 14.83 25.87
CA ILE A 389 -7.49 15.39 25.21
C ILE A 389 -7.20 16.82 25.70
N ILE A 390 -8.23 17.64 25.98
CA ILE A 390 -8.06 19.01 26.48
C ILE A 390 -7.50 19.02 27.92
N GLN A 391 -7.82 18.03 28.72
CA GLN A 391 -7.44 17.94 30.12
C GLN A 391 -6.01 17.42 30.34
N ASP A 392 -5.41 16.79 29.35
CA ASP A 392 -4.15 16.08 29.49
C ASP A 392 -2.97 16.83 28.87
N ASN A 393 -1.86 16.94 29.62
CA ASN A 393 -0.64 17.60 29.14
C ASN A 393 0.39 16.64 28.53
N GLN A 394 0.21 15.33 28.68
CA GLN A 394 1.12 14.32 28.15
C GLN A 394 0.63 13.77 26.82
N ILE A 395 1.55 13.55 25.89
CA ILE A 395 1.23 12.95 24.60
C ILE A 395 1.12 11.44 24.76
N THR A 396 0.02 10.87 24.28
CA THR A 396 -0.24 9.42 24.21
C THR A 396 -0.49 9.00 22.75
N GLU A 397 -0.35 7.70 22.44
CA GLU A 397 -0.55 7.18 21.07
C GLU A 397 -2.00 7.41 20.59
N TYR A 398 -3.01 7.21 21.46
CA TYR A 398 -4.40 7.45 21.10
C TYR A 398 -4.73 8.93 20.86
N MET A 399 -4.09 9.84 21.61
CA MET A 399 -4.22 11.27 21.36
C MET A 399 -3.57 11.69 20.04
N LEU A 400 -2.40 11.12 19.70
CA LEU A 400 -1.79 11.34 18.38
C LEU A 400 -2.73 10.87 17.26
N ALA A 401 -3.34 9.70 17.40
CA ALA A 401 -4.30 9.19 16.41
C ALA A 401 -5.50 10.12 16.22
N ASN A 402 -5.97 10.80 17.26
CA ASN A 402 -7.09 11.75 17.17
C ASN A 402 -6.66 13.13 16.64
N LEU A 403 -5.54 13.66 17.12
CA LEU A 403 -5.14 15.05 16.85
C LEU A 403 -4.34 15.25 15.57
N VAL A 404 -3.45 14.30 15.23
CA VAL A 404 -2.57 14.46 14.05
C VAL A 404 -3.35 14.65 12.75
N PRO A 405 -4.47 13.95 12.48
CA PRO A 405 -5.29 14.22 11.29
C PRO A 405 -5.80 15.67 11.19
N LYS A 406 -5.98 16.34 12.33
CA LYS A 406 -6.46 17.74 12.43
C LYS A 406 -5.32 18.76 12.37
N LEU A 407 -4.11 18.34 12.75
CA LEU A 407 -2.92 19.20 12.76
C LEU A 407 -2.18 19.21 11.42
N TRP A 408 -2.18 18.08 10.70
CA TRP A 408 -1.60 17.95 9.37
C TRP A 408 -2.57 18.54 8.33
N PRO A 409 -2.10 19.30 7.32
CA PRO A 409 -2.99 19.90 6.32
C PRO A 409 -3.95 18.88 5.69
N ALA A 410 -5.20 19.25 5.54
CA ALA A 410 -6.29 18.31 5.22
C ALA A 410 -6.13 17.59 3.87
N GLU A 411 -5.52 18.27 2.89
CA GLU A 411 -5.28 17.75 1.54
C GLU A 411 -4.03 16.86 1.43
N ASN A 412 -3.11 16.97 2.40
CA ASN A 412 -1.85 16.26 2.35
C ASN A 412 -1.98 14.81 2.79
N PRO A 413 -1.35 13.85 2.08
CA PRO A 413 -1.44 12.43 2.38
C PRO A 413 -0.78 12.06 3.71
N ILE A 414 -1.27 10.96 4.30
CA ILE A 414 -0.71 10.33 5.49
C ILE A 414 -0.44 8.86 5.18
N MET A 415 0.71 8.36 5.65
CA MET A 415 1.00 6.94 5.70
C MET A 415 1.09 6.49 7.16
N LEU A 416 0.37 5.45 7.50
CA LEU A 416 0.38 4.81 8.82
C LEU A 416 1.17 3.51 8.75
N SER A 417 2.19 3.36 9.58
CA SER A 417 2.91 2.09 9.67
C SER A 417 2.05 0.99 10.28
N ALA A 418 2.45 -0.26 10.08
CA ALA A 418 1.89 -1.41 10.76
C ALA A 418 2.01 -1.29 12.30
N SER A 419 1.46 -2.24 13.04
CA SER A 419 1.43 -2.29 14.52
C SER A 419 0.45 -1.29 15.14
N SER A 420 0.86 -0.50 16.16
CA SER A 420 -0.02 0.43 16.89
C SER A 420 -0.58 1.56 16.02
N PRO A 421 0.19 2.25 15.17
CA PRO A 421 -0.30 3.45 14.49
C PRO A 421 -1.60 3.24 13.72
N ILE A 422 -1.69 2.24 12.87
CA ILE A 422 -2.91 1.98 12.10
C ILE A 422 -4.09 1.54 12.98
N ARG A 423 -3.83 0.78 14.06
CA ARG A 423 -4.88 0.33 14.98
C ARG A 423 -5.42 1.46 15.83
N ASP A 424 -4.54 2.30 16.36
CA ASP A 424 -4.97 3.46 17.15
C ASP A 424 -5.69 4.48 16.27
N TRP A 425 -5.29 4.63 15.00
CA TRP A 425 -6.02 5.44 14.03
C TRP A 425 -7.43 4.91 13.78
N LEU A 426 -7.58 3.59 13.58
CA LEU A 426 -8.87 2.95 13.40
C LEU A 426 -9.82 3.21 14.59
N THR A 427 -9.29 3.12 15.80
CA THR A 427 -10.08 3.22 17.04
C THR A 427 -10.39 4.68 17.41
N PHE A 428 -9.40 5.59 17.30
CA PHE A 428 -9.48 6.92 17.92
C PHE A 428 -9.51 8.09 16.94
N SER A 429 -9.24 7.90 15.64
CA SER A 429 -9.37 8.98 14.67
C SER A 429 -10.83 9.22 14.29
N GLU A 430 -11.14 10.46 13.92
CA GLU A 430 -12.50 10.85 13.50
C GLU A 430 -12.74 10.58 12.01
N ASN A 431 -11.84 9.88 11.31
CA ASN A 431 -11.87 9.73 9.84
C ASN A 431 -12.02 11.10 9.11
N CYS A 432 -11.30 12.10 9.59
CA CYS A 432 -11.40 13.48 9.15
C CYS A 432 -10.69 13.71 7.82
N THR A 433 -11.10 13.05 6.74
CA THR A 433 -10.41 13.27 5.47
C THR A 433 -11.37 13.54 4.34
N LEU A 434 -11.69 14.82 4.12
CA LEU A 434 -12.52 15.22 2.97
C LEU A 434 -11.95 14.74 1.64
N THR A 435 -10.63 14.73 1.48
CA THR A 435 -9.98 14.35 0.21
C THR A 435 -8.61 13.68 0.40
N ARG A 436 -8.17 13.49 1.64
CA ARG A 436 -6.82 13.02 1.96
C ARG A 436 -6.64 11.54 1.61
N ASN A 437 -5.59 11.23 0.87
CA ASN A 437 -5.19 9.85 0.69
C ASN A 437 -4.49 9.34 1.96
N CYS A 438 -4.95 8.22 2.48
CA CYS A 438 -4.31 7.51 3.58
C CYS A 438 -3.76 6.17 3.09
N PHE A 439 -2.50 5.88 3.43
CA PHE A 439 -1.77 4.69 3.02
C PHE A 439 -1.35 3.87 4.23
N SER A 440 -1.23 2.57 4.07
CA SER A 440 -0.69 1.65 5.09
C SER A 440 -0.34 0.30 4.47
N PHE A 441 0.40 -0.50 5.21
CA PHE A 441 0.59 -1.93 4.92
C PHE A 441 -0.70 -2.70 5.28
N ARG A 442 -1.54 -2.98 4.28
CA ARG A 442 -2.80 -3.71 4.47
C ARG A 442 -2.84 -5.04 3.69
N GLY A 443 -1.71 -5.43 3.13
CA GLY A 443 -1.52 -6.74 2.53
C GLY A 443 -1.04 -7.78 3.55
N ALA A 444 0.26 -7.79 3.83
CA ALA A 444 0.90 -8.67 4.81
C ALA A 444 1.17 -7.99 6.15
N SER A 445 1.10 -6.66 6.19
CA SER A 445 1.25 -5.83 7.40
C SER A 445 2.62 -5.98 8.10
N GLY A 446 3.70 -6.12 7.33
CA GLY A 446 5.08 -6.14 7.83
C GLY A 446 5.59 -4.77 8.27
N ILE A 447 6.78 -4.75 8.90
CA ILE A 447 7.50 -3.51 9.26
C ILE A 447 8.71 -3.26 8.36
N ASP A 448 9.01 -4.18 7.49
CA ASP A 448 10.27 -4.37 6.75
C ASP A 448 10.43 -3.48 5.50
N GLY A 449 9.58 -2.51 5.29
CA GLY A 449 9.63 -1.55 4.18
C GLY A 449 8.99 -0.21 4.53
N THR A 450 8.89 0.13 5.80
CA THR A 450 8.11 1.27 6.29
C THR A 450 8.61 2.61 5.72
N LEU A 451 9.90 2.89 5.83
CA LEU A 451 10.50 4.12 5.31
C LEU A 451 10.53 4.10 3.78
N SER A 452 10.93 2.97 3.19
CA SER A 452 11.07 2.82 1.75
C SER A 452 9.75 2.99 1.01
N LEU A 453 8.64 2.44 1.55
CA LEU A 453 7.29 2.63 1.01
C LEU A 453 6.87 4.11 1.10
N ALA A 454 7.09 4.75 2.25
CA ALA A 454 6.78 6.16 2.45
C ALA A 454 7.55 7.07 1.48
N LEU A 455 8.84 6.80 1.27
CA LEU A 455 9.65 7.49 0.27
C LEU A 455 9.07 7.31 -1.15
N GLY A 456 8.62 6.09 -1.50
CA GLY A 456 7.97 5.84 -2.79
C GLY A 456 6.67 6.62 -2.96
N ILE A 457 5.84 6.67 -1.94
CA ILE A 457 4.59 7.46 -1.93
C ILE A 457 4.92 8.95 -2.06
N SER A 458 5.91 9.46 -1.30
CA SER A 458 6.30 10.87 -1.28
C SER A 458 6.82 11.37 -2.64
N ARG A 459 7.34 10.50 -3.50
CA ARG A 459 7.71 10.89 -4.88
C ARG A 459 6.52 11.33 -5.73
N ILE A 460 5.36 10.82 -5.41
CA ILE A 460 4.13 11.04 -6.20
C ILE A 460 3.17 11.98 -5.47
N LYS A 461 3.06 11.81 -4.16
CA LYS A 461 2.14 12.53 -3.28
C LYS A 461 2.93 13.19 -2.15
N ASN A 462 3.14 14.50 -2.24
CA ASN A 462 3.91 15.27 -1.25
C ASN A 462 3.28 16.64 -0.97
N PRO A 463 3.51 17.23 0.20
CA PRO A 463 4.22 16.66 1.34
C PRO A 463 3.49 15.45 1.94
N LEU A 464 4.23 14.40 2.33
CA LEU A 464 3.70 13.20 2.97
C LEU A 464 4.05 13.18 4.47
N LEU A 465 3.09 12.80 5.31
CA LEU A 465 3.35 12.44 6.71
C LEU A 465 3.42 10.92 6.87
N LEU A 466 4.55 10.40 7.34
CA LEU A 466 4.67 9.03 7.84
C LEU A 466 4.53 9.01 9.36
N VAL A 467 3.54 8.29 9.88
CA VAL A 467 3.40 8.01 11.32
C VAL A 467 3.89 6.61 11.59
N THR A 468 4.95 6.47 12.40
CA THR A 468 5.62 5.18 12.61
C THR A 468 6.18 5.02 14.02
N GLY A 469 6.20 3.77 14.51
CA GLY A 469 6.92 3.41 15.72
C GLY A 469 8.42 3.27 15.48
N ASP A 470 9.18 3.32 16.57
CA ASP A 470 10.64 3.26 16.60
C ASP A 470 11.22 1.98 15.95
N LEU A 471 10.70 0.80 16.29
CA LEU A 471 11.18 -0.46 15.72
C LEU A 471 10.89 -0.58 14.22
N ALA A 472 9.72 -0.15 13.76
CA ALA A 472 9.38 -0.18 12.34
C ALA A 472 10.25 0.77 11.53
N PHE A 473 10.57 1.94 12.09
CA PHE A 473 11.44 2.91 11.45
C PHE A 473 12.89 2.40 11.33
N ILE A 474 13.46 1.91 12.46
CA ILE A 474 14.86 1.44 12.45
C ILE A 474 15.03 0.16 11.62
N HIS A 475 14.01 -0.69 11.53
CA HIS A 475 14.06 -1.91 10.72
C HIS A 475 14.31 -1.61 9.23
N ASP A 476 13.80 -0.50 8.72
CA ASP A 476 13.92 -0.11 7.30
C ASP A 476 14.75 1.17 7.09
N ILE A 477 15.69 1.44 7.98
CA ILE A 477 16.51 2.66 7.94
C ILE A 477 17.31 2.81 6.63
N ASN A 478 17.61 1.68 5.95
CA ASN A 478 18.28 1.66 4.66
C ASN A 478 17.46 2.33 3.53
N GLY A 479 16.19 2.63 3.76
CA GLY A 479 15.40 3.47 2.85
C GLY A 479 16.09 4.81 2.55
N TRP A 480 16.87 5.36 3.49
CA TRP A 480 17.67 6.58 3.28
C TRP A 480 18.74 6.45 2.21
N LEU A 481 19.14 5.23 1.82
CA LEU A 481 20.14 4.97 0.78
C LEU A 481 19.56 5.00 -0.64
N ILE A 482 18.25 5.22 -0.78
CA ILE A 482 17.62 5.45 -2.09
C ILE A 482 17.97 6.85 -2.58
N GLU A 483 18.29 6.97 -3.86
CA GLU A 483 18.69 8.22 -4.49
C GLU A 483 17.71 9.37 -4.21
N ASN A 484 18.24 10.53 -3.80
CA ASN A 484 17.49 11.74 -3.47
C ASN A 484 16.43 11.59 -2.36
N SER A 485 16.53 10.57 -1.51
CA SER A 485 15.57 10.33 -0.41
C SER A 485 15.47 11.49 0.58
N ILE A 486 16.59 12.18 0.82
CA ILE A 486 16.69 13.31 1.77
C ILE A 486 16.00 14.57 1.21
N ASP A 487 16.05 14.77 -0.09
CA ASP A 487 15.46 15.94 -0.77
C ASP A 487 13.95 15.79 -1.03
N MET A 488 13.35 14.69 -0.56
CA MET A 488 11.90 14.48 -0.67
C MET A 488 11.15 15.20 0.44
N ASN A 489 9.97 15.70 0.16
CA ASN A 489 9.13 16.35 1.16
C ASN A 489 8.36 15.30 1.99
N LEU A 490 9.11 14.60 2.88
CA LEU A 490 8.61 13.56 3.77
C LEU A 490 8.80 13.96 5.23
N THR A 491 7.69 14.15 5.94
CA THR A 491 7.70 14.33 7.40
C THR A 491 7.49 12.99 8.08
N ILE A 492 8.40 12.60 8.97
CA ILE A 492 8.30 11.37 9.77
C ILE A 492 7.94 11.76 11.19
N LEU A 493 6.74 11.39 11.63
CA LEU A 493 6.35 11.41 13.04
C LEU A 493 6.78 10.08 13.67
N LEU A 494 7.91 10.12 14.35
CA LEU A 494 8.52 8.98 15.01
C LEU A 494 7.97 8.87 16.44
N ILE A 495 7.12 7.89 16.68
CA ILE A 495 6.59 7.54 17.99
C ILE A 495 7.60 6.63 18.69
N ASN A 496 8.33 7.18 19.64
CA ASN A 496 9.32 6.44 20.42
C ASN A 496 8.71 6.00 21.75
N ASN A 497 8.26 4.77 21.83
CA ASN A 497 7.74 4.13 23.03
C ASN A 497 8.70 3.06 23.59
N ASN A 498 9.95 3.12 23.17
CA ASN A 498 11.05 2.26 23.56
C ASN A 498 10.81 0.77 23.27
N GLY A 499 10.36 0.47 22.05
CA GLY A 499 10.26 -0.90 21.55
C GLY A 499 8.87 -1.38 21.16
N GLY A 500 8.63 -2.69 21.24
CA GLY A 500 7.40 -3.31 20.79
C GLY A 500 6.21 -3.12 21.75
N ASN A 501 5.80 -1.89 22.04
CA ASN A 501 4.78 -1.57 23.04
C ASN A 501 3.40 -2.20 22.78
N ILE A 502 3.10 -2.59 21.54
CA ILE A 502 1.89 -3.38 21.24
C ILE A 502 1.81 -4.67 22.05
N PHE A 503 2.95 -5.29 22.38
CA PHE A 503 3.01 -6.52 23.16
C PHE A 503 2.73 -6.30 24.64
N ASN A 504 2.95 -5.10 25.18
CA ASN A 504 2.49 -4.72 26.50
C ASN A 504 0.97 -4.83 26.62
N ARG A 505 0.25 -4.40 25.58
CA ARG A 505 -1.23 -4.47 25.55
C ARG A 505 -1.74 -5.92 25.55
N ILE A 506 -0.94 -6.87 25.04
CA ILE A 506 -1.34 -8.28 24.85
C ILE A 506 -0.88 -9.15 26.03
N TYR A 507 0.37 -8.99 26.47
CA TYR A 507 1.02 -9.97 27.35
C TYR A 507 1.36 -9.47 28.75
N LYS A 508 1.21 -8.17 29.09
CA LYS A 508 1.55 -7.61 30.41
C LYS A 508 0.90 -8.36 31.58
N LYS A 509 -0.31 -8.89 31.39
CA LYS A 509 -1.01 -9.67 32.43
C LYS A 509 -0.50 -11.10 32.59
N ASN A 510 0.24 -11.62 31.61
CA ASN A 510 0.59 -13.04 31.51
C ASN A 510 2.08 -13.32 31.69
N LEU A 511 2.95 -12.32 31.64
CA LEU A 511 4.40 -12.46 31.70
C LEU A 511 4.98 -11.53 32.75
N LYS A 512 6.11 -11.95 33.33
CA LYS A 512 6.93 -11.09 34.18
C LYS A 512 7.57 -9.97 33.33
N GLU A 513 7.85 -8.84 33.98
CA GLU A 513 8.37 -7.66 33.29
C GLU A 513 9.68 -7.93 32.53
N ASP A 514 10.61 -8.66 33.14
CA ASP A 514 11.90 -9.00 32.52
C ASP A 514 11.72 -9.94 31.30
N GLU A 515 10.79 -10.90 31.41
CA GLU A 515 10.45 -11.79 30.28
C GLU A 515 9.81 -11.01 29.13
N LEU A 516 8.86 -10.12 29.46
CA LEU A 516 8.20 -9.28 28.47
C LEU A 516 9.20 -8.36 27.76
N LYS A 517 10.09 -7.69 28.50
CA LYS A 517 11.15 -6.86 27.93
C LYS A 517 12.08 -7.64 27.01
N LYS A 518 12.55 -8.81 27.47
CA LYS A 518 13.51 -9.62 26.72
C LYS A 518 12.92 -10.27 25.47
N LEU A 519 11.70 -10.78 25.56
CA LEU A 519 11.11 -11.62 24.50
C LEU A 519 10.31 -10.82 23.48
N PHE A 520 9.72 -9.68 23.86
CA PHE A 520 8.74 -8.98 23.01
C PHE A 520 9.03 -7.49 22.84
N LEU A 521 9.33 -6.75 23.89
CA LEU A 521 9.50 -5.29 23.77
C LEU A 521 10.79 -4.94 23.07
N MET A 522 11.88 -5.68 23.34
CA MET A 522 13.20 -5.47 22.71
C MET A 522 13.62 -3.99 22.69
N PRO A 523 13.64 -3.30 23.85
CA PRO A 523 13.95 -1.88 23.88
C PRO A 523 15.33 -1.59 23.28
N LYS A 524 15.46 -0.45 22.61
CA LYS A 524 16.70 -0.03 21.95
C LYS A 524 17.07 1.39 22.38
N GLU A 525 18.26 1.53 22.97
CA GLU A 525 18.85 2.84 23.25
C GLU A 525 19.46 3.42 21.98
N ILE A 526 18.68 4.21 21.25
CA ILE A 526 19.10 4.84 20.01
C ILE A 526 19.32 6.34 20.25
N ASN A 527 20.49 6.82 19.87
CA ASN A 527 20.74 8.26 19.80
C ASN A 527 20.14 8.83 18.52
N TRP A 528 18.85 9.13 18.55
CA TRP A 528 18.08 9.60 17.39
C TRP A 528 18.66 10.85 16.72
N PRO A 529 19.10 11.90 17.45
CA PRO A 529 19.76 13.06 16.84
C PRO A 529 21.01 12.69 16.04
N LYS A 530 21.90 11.85 16.59
CA LYS A 530 23.12 11.42 15.88
C LYS A 530 22.81 10.51 14.70
N LEU A 531 21.79 9.68 14.79
CA LEU A 531 21.35 8.86 13.67
C LEU A 531 20.83 9.74 12.52
N ALA A 532 20.00 10.73 12.82
CA ALA A 532 19.50 11.69 11.83
C ALA A 532 20.64 12.51 11.22
N GLU A 533 21.60 12.96 12.03
CA GLU A 533 22.81 13.67 11.58
C GLU A 533 23.62 12.79 10.61
N GLY A 534 23.82 11.51 10.93
CA GLY A 534 24.54 10.55 10.08
C GLY A 534 23.94 10.38 8.68
N TYR A 535 22.63 10.50 8.56
CA TYR A 535 21.91 10.50 7.27
C TYR A 535 21.64 11.92 6.73
N GLN A 536 22.11 12.98 7.39
CA GLN A 536 21.90 14.39 7.02
C GLN A 536 20.40 14.77 6.96
N VAL A 537 19.57 14.15 7.81
CA VAL A 537 18.12 14.41 7.91
C VAL A 537 17.86 15.38 9.05
N ASN A 538 17.04 16.40 8.81
CA ASN A 538 16.63 17.35 9.84
C ASN A 538 15.84 16.67 10.95
N PHE A 539 16.09 17.04 12.21
CA PHE A 539 15.51 16.39 13.38
C PHE A 539 14.96 17.38 14.40
N LYS A 540 13.79 17.10 14.95
CA LYS A 540 13.24 17.77 16.15
C LYS A 540 12.64 16.75 17.12
N SER A 541 12.84 16.97 18.44
CA SER A 541 12.10 16.28 19.49
C SER A 541 10.98 17.18 20.03
N VAL A 542 9.81 16.61 20.27
CA VAL A 542 8.61 17.33 20.66
C VAL A 542 8.04 16.74 21.93
N ALA A 543 7.72 17.60 22.93
CA ALA A 543 7.25 17.18 24.24
C ALA A 543 5.76 17.46 24.50
N ASN A 544 5.08 18.23 23.65
CA ASN A 544 3.65 18.55 23.81
C ASN A 544 2.99 18.91 22.47
N PHE A 545 1.65 18.94 22.44
CA PHE A 545 0.88 19.17 21.22
C PHE A 545 1.07 20.56 20.59
N LYS A 546 1.32 21.59 21.37
CA LYS A 546 1.61 22.93 20.83
C LYS A 546 2.90 22.90 19.99
N LYS A 547 3.96 22.31 20.55
CA LYS A 547 5.22 22.12 19.82
C LYS A 547 5.10 21.16 18.65
N LEU A 548 4.18 20.20 18.68
CA LEU A 548 3.92 19.30 17.55
C LEU A 548 3.33 20.08 16.36
N ARG A 549 2.41 20.99 16.57
CA ARG A 549 1.90 21.87 15.51
C ARG A 549 3.02 22.71 14.91
N GLU A 550 3.80 23.38 15.75
CA GLU A 550 4.96 24.18 15.31
C GLU A 550 6.00 23.34 14.53
N ALA A 551 6.16 22.06 14.91
CA ALA A 551 7.06 21.14 14.22
C ALA A 551 6.52 20.70 12.85
N PHE A 552 5.21 20.53 12.69
CA PHE A 552 4.60 20.27 11.39
C PHE A 552 4.72 21.48 10.44
N ASP A 553 4.43 22.70 10.92
CA ASP A 553 4.61 23.91 10.14
C ASP A 553 6.07 24.09 9.69
N TRP A 554 7.01 23.83 10.60
CA TRP A 554 8.44 23.82 10.29
C TRP A 554 8.79 22.74 9.24
N SER A 555 8.27 21.51 9.36
CA SER A 555 8.59 20.43 8.43
C SER A 555 8.17 20.76 7.00
N ILE A 556 6.98 21.32 6.84
CA ILE A 556 6.44 21.73 5.54
C ILE A 556 7.29 22.86 4.93
N SER A 557 7.76 23.80 5.77
CA SER A 557 8.58 24.93 5.30
C SER A 557 9.97 24.52 4.78
N ILE A 558 10.52 23.41 5.27
CA ILE A 558 11.84 22.90 4.86
C ILE A 558 11.82 22.25 3.47
N GLN A 559 10.69 21.69 3.06
CA GLN A 559 10.52 20.97 1.78
C GLN A 559 11.56 19.85 1.55
N LYS A 560 12.04 19.23 2.62
CA LYS A 560 12.96 18.09 2.65
C LYS A 560 12.47 17.05 3.64
N SER A 561 13.07 15.88 3.60
CA SER A 561 12.78 14.83 4.59
C SER A 561 13.21 15.29 5.99
N VAL A 562 12.31 15.13 6.96
CA VAL A 562 12.54 15.49 8.36
C VAL A 562 12.01 14.44 9.33
N ILE A 563 12.62 14.34 10.51
CA ILE A 563 12.13 13.48 11.61
C ILE A 563 11.66 14.38 12.75
N ILE A 564 10.39 14.18 13.15
CA ILE A 564 9.79 14.75 14.36
C ILE A 564 9.58 13.59 15.34
N LYS A 565 10.34 13.57 16.43
CA LYS A 565 10.26 12.52 17.45
C LYS A 565 9.36 12.94 18.61
N VAL A 566 8.49 12.04 19.02
CA VAL A 566 7.66 12.13 20.24
C VAL A 566 7.98 10.93 21.12
N ASP A 567 8.34 11.19 22.38
CA ASP A 567 8.52 10.13 23.38
C ASP A 567 7.19 9.84 24.08
N ILE A 568 6.83 8.57 24.16
CA ILE A 568 5.64 8.07 24.85
C ILE A 568 6.05 7.23 26.04
N ASP A 569 5.48 7.51 27.21
CA ASP A 569 5.58 6.64 28.38
C ASP A 569 4.63 5.44 28.20
N PRO A 570 5.15 4.20 28.05
CA PRO A 570 4.32 3.02 27.81
C PRO A 570 3.36 2.69 28.97
N GLU A 571 3.73 2.99 30.20
CA GLU A 571 2.91 2.71 31.37
C GLU A 571 1.73 3.68 31.46
N ASN A 572 2.02 4.97 31.28
CA ASN A 572 1.00 6.00 31.24
C ASN A 572 0.04 5.79 30.06
N GLU A 573 0.54 5.44 28.88
CA GLU A 573 -0.30 5.11 27.71
C GLU A 573 -1.33 4.03 28.03
N ILE A 574 -0.93 2.92 28.65
CA ILE A 574 -1.83 1.81 28.97
C ILE A 574 -2.86 2.24 30.01
N PHE A 575 -2.44 2.94 31.06
CA PHE A 575 -3.31 3.40 32.14
C PHE A 575 -4.39 4.34 31.60
N GLU A 576 -3.99 5.40 30.91
CA GLU A 576 -4.87 6.42 30.35
C GLU A 576 -5.85 5.85 29.30
N LYS A 577 -5.34 4.98 28.43
CA LYS A 577 -6.16 4.32 27.41
C LYS A 577 -7.23 3.41 28.01
N ASN A 578 -6.89 2.63 29.05
CA ASN A 578 -7.87 1.78 29.72
C ASN A 578 -8.94 2.61 30.45
N ALA A 579 -8.54 3.64 31.19
CA ALA A 579 -9.48 4.53 31.86
C ALA A 579 -10.45 5.21 30.87
N LEU A 580 -9.94 5.65 29.73
CA LEU A 580 -10.75 6.21 28.64
C LEU A 580 -11.75 5.18 28.08
N LEU A 581 -11.31 3.96 27.80
CA LEU A 581 -12.18 2.91 27.28
C LEU A 581 -13.27 2.51 28.28
N GLU A 582 -12.96 2.46 29.58
CA GLU A 582 -13.96 2.23 30.64
C GLU A 582 -15.00 3.34 30.68
N LYS A 583 -14.58 4.61 30.57
CA LYS A 583 -15.50 5.77 30.51
C LYS A 583 -16.45 5.67 29.30
N ILE A 584 -15.93 5.31 28.11
CA ILE A 584 -16.74 5.18 26.88
C ILE A 584 -17.75 4.02 26.98
N ILE A 585 -17.34 2.86 27.53
CA ILE A 585 -18.21 1.67 27.62
C ILE A 585 -19.27 1.86 28.72
N GLY A 586 -18.95 2.59 29.79
CA GLY A 586 -19.86 2.85 30.89
C GLY A 586 -20.84 4.00 30.66
N SER A 587 -20.59 4.83 29.65
CA SER A 587 -21.48 5.91 29.22
C SER A 587 -22.52 5.42 28.20
#